data_7524a891ab42d875096751f9769bbb50
#
_entry.id   7524a891ab42d875096751f9769bbb50
#
_cell.length_a   1.000
_cell.length_b   1.000
_cell.length_c   1.000
_cell.angle_alpha   90.00
_cell.angle_beta   90.00
_cell.angle_gamma   90.00
#
_symmetry.space_group_name_H-M   'P 1'
#
loop_
_entity.id
_entity.type
_entity.pdbx_description
1 polymer ?
#
loop_
_entity_poly.entity_id
_entity_poly.type
_entity_poly.pdbx_seq_one_letter_code
_entity_poly.pdbx_strand_id
1 'polypeptide(L)'
;MSKTIFITGAGTGLGKGTAIGLAKKGHRVIAAVEIMAQITSLREEAEAAGADLEVIKLDITNKRDQQLIADYDYDIFVANAAIGEGGPIAEIPVERVREIYETNVFSTLENAQIAAKKFVDKKQGKIIFLSSIAGVVAMPYLAAYASTKHAIEAIAKAMKAELEEFNVQVATINPGPYETGFNDRMFEEKWKWYDPEKNFTPEKSISSMEQMLDSQFDPDDMINKMVEVIEADHHAFRTAHPQDAEDQMKQEEQQNWDARI
;
A
#
# COMPACT_ATOMS: atom_id res chain seq x y z
N MET A 1 -2.60 25.21 -0.73
CA MET A 1 -3.97 25.24 -1.29
C MET A 1 -4.66 23.92 -0.97
N SER A 2 -5.99 23.94 -0.78
CA SER A 2 -6.75 22.67 -0.63
C SER A 2 -6.68 21.86 -1.93
N LYS A 3 -6.51 20.55 -1.80
CA LYS A 3 -6.47 19.58 -2.91
C LYS A 3 -7.60 18.57 -2.73
N THR A 4 -8.01 17.93 -3.81
CA THR A 4 -8.92 16.79 -3.76
C THR A 4 -8.10 15.51 -3.90
N ILE A 5 -8.25 14.58 -2.94
CA ILE A 5 -7.43 13.39 -2.82
C ILE A 5 -8.31 12.15 -2.83
N PHE A 6 -8.05 11.22 -3.73
CA PHE A 6 -8.73 9.92 -3.80
C PHE A 6 -7.83 8.85 -3.22
N ILE A 7 -8.31 8.14 -2.17
CA ILE A 7 -7.53 7.11 -1.47
C ILE A 7 -8.26 5.78 -1.53
N THR A 8 -7.63 4.74 -2.07
CA THR A 8 -8.16 3.37 -2.02
C THR A 8 -7.75 2.66 -0.73
N GLY A 9 -8.58 1.73 -0.24
CA GLY A 9 -8.28 0.99 0.99
C GLY A 9 -8.27 1.85 2.25
N ALA A 10 -9.10 2.89 2.29
CA ALA A 10 -9.18 3.83 3.40
C ALA A 10 -10.00 3.34 4.60
N GLY A 11 -10.46 2.08 4.57
CA GLY A 11 -11.33 1.53 5.63
C GLY A 11 -10.60 1.18 6.93
N THR A 12 -9.30 0.95 6.90
CA THR A 12 -8.49 0.53 8.06
C THR A 12 -7.06 1.03 7.98
N GLY A 13 -6.31 0.90 9.07
CA GLY A 13 -4.87 1.07 9.13
C GLY A 13 -4.37 2.42 8.63
N LEU A 14 -3.25 2.42 7.91
CA LEU A 14 -2.60 3.63 7.42
C LEU A 14 -3.49 4.44 6.48
N GLY A 15 -4.25 3.77 5.60
CA GLY A 15 -5.16 4.44 4.67
C GLY A 15 -6.25 5.23 5.38
N LYS A 16 -6.85 4.65 6.44
CA LYS A 16 -7.85 5.31 7.29
C LYS A 16 -7.27 6.54 7.99
N GLY A 17 -6.17 6.35 8.71
CA GLY A 17 -5.53 7.44 9.45
C GLY A 17 -5.09 8.57 8.53
N THR A 18 -4.54 8.25 7.35
CA THR A 18 -4.14 9.25 6.34
C THR A 18 -5.33 10.01 5.78
N ALA A 19 -6.45 9.34 5.48
CA ALA A 19 -7.66 10.00 4.99
C ALA A 19 -8.19 11.03 6.00
N ILE A 20 -8.29 10.63 7.27
CA ILE A 20 -8.69 11.51 8.38
C ILE A 20 -7.69 12.67 8.54
N GLY A 21 -6.38 12.38 8.54
CA GLY A 21 -5.32 13.38 8.70
C GLY A 21 -5.34 14.46 7.61
N LEU A 22 -5.54 14.07 6.35
CA LEU A 22 -5.65 14.98 5.21
C LEU A 22 -6.92 15.84 5.29
N ALA A 23 -8.06 15.26 5.67
CA ALA A 23 -9.31 16.00 5.85
C ALA A 23 -9.19 17.03 6.98
N LYS A 24 -8.56 16.70 8.10
CA LYS A 24 -8.26 17.65 9.20
C LYS A 24 -7.40 18.83 8.76
N LYS A 25 -6.57 18.66 7.73
CA LYS A 25 -5.82 19.77 7.12
C LYS A 25 -6.61 20.59 6.10
N GLY A 26 -7.89 20.27 5.90
CA GLY A 26 -8.79 21.02 5.01
C GLY A 26 -8.73 20.58 3.54
N HIS A 27 -8.18 19.40 3.25
CA HIS A 27 -8.29 18.78 1.93
C HIS A 27 -9.66 18.12 1.76
N ARG A 28 -10.19 18.08 0.53
CA ARG A 28 -11.32 17.24 0.19
C ARG A 28 -10.80 15.81 -0.01
N VAL A 29 -11.29 14.85 0.77
CA VAL A 29 -10.85 13.46 0.68
C VAL A 29 -12.00 12.55 0.26
N ILE A 30 -11.78 11.79 -0.82
CA ILE A 30 -12.63 10.70 -1.27
C ILE A 30 -12.00 9.41 -0.75
N ALA A 31 -12.55 8.89 0.33
CA ALA A 31 -12.06 7.71 1.02
C ALA A 31 -12.80 6.47 0.52
N ALA A 32 -12.14 5.67 -0.33
CA ALA A 32 -12.71 4.46 -0.90
C ALA A 32 -12.43 3.26 0.01
N VAL A 33 -13.50 2.55 0.41
CA VAL A 33 -13.47 1.40 1.31
C VAL A 33 -14.01 0.16 0.61
N GLU A 34 -13.53 -1.03 0.99
CA GLU A 34 -13.83 -2.28 0.32
C GLU A 34 -15.27 -2.76 0.55
N ILE A 35 -15.77 -2.65 1.79
CA ILE A 35 -17.08 -3.17 2.18
C ILE A 35 -17.97 -2.10 2.81
N MET A 36 -19.28 -2.24 2.67
CA MET A 36 -20.28 -1.28 3.18
C MET A 36 -20.15 -0.99 4.68
N ALA A 37 -19.79 -2.00 5.48
CA ALA A 37 -19.64 -1.83 6.92
C ALA A 37 -18.56 -0.80 7.29
N GLN A 38 -17.51 -0.68 6.48
CA GLN A 38 -16.44 0.30 6.68
C GLN A 38 -16.88 1.74 6.40
N ILE A 39 -17.94 1.96 5.63
CA ILE A 39 -18.48 3.31 5.36
C ILE A 39 -18.97 3.94 6.66
N THR A 40 -19.80 3.21 7.41
CA THR A 40 -20.36 3.71 8.67
C THR A 40 -19.26 3.96 9.69
N SER A 41 -18.40 2.96 9.91
CA SER A 41 -17.28 3.06 10.86
C SER A 41 -16.35 4.24 10.56
N LEU A 42 -15.95 4.41 9.28
CA LEU A 42 -15.05 5.49 8.90
C LEU A 42 -15.70 6.89 9.04
N ARG A 43 -16.99 7.02 8.74
CA ARG A 43 -17.72 8.28 8.93
C ARG A 43 -17.82 8.67 10.40
N GLU A 44 -18.17 7.72 11.27
CA GLU A 44 -18.24 7.94 12.71
C GLU A 44 -16.87 8.32 13.30
N GLU A 45 -15.81 7.63 12.91
CA GLU A 45 -14.46 7.94 13.36
C GLU A 45 -13.97 9.30 12.84
N ALA A 46 -14.28 9.66 11.60
CA ALA A 46 -13.92 10.95 11.03
C ALA A 46 -14.66 12.10 11.74
N GLU A 47 -15.97 11.96 11.96
CA GLU A 47 -16.78 12.94 12.69
C GLU A 47 -16.24 13.14 14.12
N ALA A 48 -15.94 12.05 14.83
CA ALA A 48 -15.33 12.10 16.16
C ALA A 48 -13.97 12.80 16.17
N ALA A 49 -13.22 12.69 15.07
CA ALA A 49 -11.92 13.36 14.88
C ALA A 49 -12.06 14.83 14.37
N GLY A 50 -13.28 15.30 14.10
CA GLY A 50 -13.52 16.62 13.52
C GLY A 50 -13.10 16.74 12.06
N ALA A 51 -13.14 15.64 11.30
CA ALA A 51 -12.81 15.57 9.89
C ALA A 51 -14.07 15.27 9.06
N ASP A 52 -14.15 15.86 7.85
CA ASP A 52 -15.23 15.60 6.89
C ASP A 52 -14.67 14.81 5.70
N LEU A 53 -15.23 13.62 5.47
CA LEU A 53 -14.81 12.68 4.42
C LEU A 53 -15.98 12.31 3.52
N GLU A 54 -15.73 12.30 2.22
CA GLU A 54 -16.60 11.62 1.28
C GLU A 54 -16.24 10.12 1.24
N VAL A 55 -17.01 9.26 1.92
CA VAL A 55 -16.74 7.84 2.01
C VAL A 55 -17.57 7.08 0.99
N ILE A 56 -16.91 6.32 0.12
CA ILE A 56 -17.54 5.51 -0.93
C ILE A 56 -17.13 4.04 -0.83
N LYS A 57 -18.03 3.13 -1.25
CA LYS A 57 -17.69 1.70 -1.43
C LYS A 57 -16.95 1.55 -2.76
N LEU A 58 -15.76 0.98 -2.73
CA LEU A 58 -14.99 0.60 -3.90
C LEU A 58 -14.07 -0.58 -3.56
N ASP A 59 -14.38 -1.73 -4.11
CA ASP A 59 -13.51 -2.88 -4.18
C ASP A 59 -12.61 -2.73 -5.42
N ILE A 60 -11.30 -2.62 -5.20
CA ILE A 60 -10.33 -2.36 -6.28
C ILE A 60 -10.25 -3.49 -7.32
N THR A 61 -10.72 -4.69 -6.98
CA THR A 61 -10.76 -5.84 -7.89
C THR A 61 -12.05 -5.88 -8.73
N ASN A 62 -13.08 -5.12 -8.35
CA ASN A 62 -14.36 -5.12 -9.02
C ASN A 62 -14.40 -4.11 -10.17
N LYS A 63 -14.56 -4.57 -11.40
CA LYS A 63 -14.56 -3.72 -12.61
C LYS A 63 -15.63 -2.63 -12.64
N ARG A 64 -16.77 -2.82 -11.96
CA ARG A 64 -17.81 -1.78 -11.86
C ARG A 64 -17.41 -0.70 -10.87
N ASP A 65 -16.83 -1.10 -9.74
CA ASP A 65 -16.39 -0.17 -8.72
C ASP A 65 -15.21 0.69 -9.22
N GLN A 66 -14.30 0.11 -10.02
CA GLN A 66 -13.18 0.83 -10.63
C GLN A 66 -13.63 2.03 -11.49
N GLN A 67 -14.85 1.99 -12.06
CA GLN A 67 -15.38 3.10 -12.84
C GLN A 67 -15.56 4.37 -12.00
N LEU A 68 -15.83 4.24 -10.71
CA LEU A 68 -15.93 5.40 -9.79
C LEU A 68 -14.64 6.23 -9.77
N ILE A 69 -13.47 5.61 -10.00
CA ILE A 69 -12.19 6.35 -10.09
C ILE A 69 -12.22 7.33 -11.28
N ALA A 70 -12.88 6.96 -12.38
CA ALA A 70 -13.05 7.84 -13.54
C ALA A 70 -14.09 8.94 -13.29
N ASP A 71 -15.14 8.67 -12.51
CA ASP A 71 -16.29 9.57 -12.32
C ASP A 71 -15.96 10.73 -11.38
N TYR A 72 -15.06 10.54 -10.41
CA TYR A 72 -14.65 11.59 -9.47
C TYR A 72 -13.61 12.53 -10.07
N ASP A 73 -13.66 13.80 -9.67
CA ASP A 73 -12.61 14.77 -9.96
C ASP A 73 -11.67 14.92 -8.75
N TYR A 74 -10.37 14.71 -8.97
CA TYR A 74 -9.33 14.76 -7.94
C TYR A 74 -7.97 15.19 -8.52
N ASP A 75 -7.09 15.67 -7.64
CA ASP A 75 -5.73 16.14 -7.95
C ASP A 75 -4.67 15.07 -7.65
N ILE A 76 -4.97 14.20 -6.68
CA ILE A 76 -4.05 13.17 -6.20
C ILE A 76 -4.80 11.84 -6.09
N PHE A 77 -4.20 10.78 -6.62
CA PHE A 77 -4.65 9.39 -6.47
C PHE A 77 -3.66 8.61 -5.60
N VAL A 78 -4.14 8.05 -4.50
CA VAL A 78 -3.34 7.22 -3.58
C VAL A 78 -3.79 5.76 -3.70
N ALA A 79 -2.98 4.96 -4.36
CA ALA A 79 -3.16 3.51 -4.49
C ALA A 79 -2.64 2.83 -3.20
N ASN A 80 -3.50 2.80 -2.17
CA ASN A 80 -3.13 2.26 -0.85
C ASN A 80 -3.68 0.86 -0.59
N ALA A 81 -4.80 0.47 -1.19
CA ALA A 81 -5.41 -0.84 -0.97
C ALA A 81 -4.44 -1.99 -1.28
N ALA A 82 -4.32 -2.94 -0.35
CA ALA A 82 -3.51 -4.15 -0.49
C ALA A 82 -3.94 -5.22 0.50
N ILE A 83 -3.59 -6.47 0.19
CA ILE A 83 -3.68 -7.61 1.11
C ILE A 83 -2.28 -8.18 1.39
N GLY A 84 -2.14 -8.90 2.49
CA GLY A 84 -0.91 -9.58 2.87
C GLY A 84 -1.03 -11.10 2.69
N GLU A 85 0.10 -11.75 2.37
CA GLU A 85 0.23 -13.20 2.32
C GLU A 85 1.64 -13.58 2.73
N GLY A 86 1.78 -14.59 3.57
CA GLY A 86 3.05 -15.06 4.10
C GLY A 86 3.18 -16.58 4.06
N GLY A 87 4.40 -17.05 4.32
CA GLY A 87 4.74 -18.47 4.36
C GLY A 87 5.90 -18.84 3.45
N PRO A 88 6.41 -20.08 3.55
CA PRO A 88 7.53 -20.56 2.75
C PRO A 88 7.20 -20.56 1.26
N ILE A 89 7.90 -19.74 0.49
CA ILE A 89 7.61 -19.54 -0.95
C ILE A 89 7.77 -20.82 -1.77
N ALA A 90 8.58 -21.76 -1.31
CA ALA A 90 8.76 -23.04 -1.97
C ALA A 90 7.57 -24.01 -1.79
N GLU A 91 6.63 -23.68 -0.91
CA GLU A 91 5.52 -24.57 -0.54
C GLU A 91 4.14 -23.90 -0.59
N ILE A 92 4.08 -22.57 -0.59
CA ILE A 92 2.81 -21.84 -0.66
C ILE A 92 2.02 -22.25 -1.93
N PRO A 93 0.71 -22.52 -1.82
CA PRO A 93 -0.10 -22.79 -3.00
C PRO A 93 -0.05 -21.59 -3.97
N VAL A 94 0.26 -21.85 -5.24
CA VAL A 94 0.43 -20.80 -6.27
C VAL A 94 -0.85 -19.99 -6.46
N GLU A 95 -2.01 -20.57 -6.17
CA GLU A 95 -3.31 -19.88 -6.18
C GLU A 95 -3.34 -18.71 -5.21
N ARG A 96 -2.75 -18.85 -4.01
CA ARG A 96 -2.60 -17.77 -3.04
C ARG A 96 -1.71 -16.65 -3.59
N VAL A 97 -0.64 -17.03 -4.28
CA VAL A 97 0.24 -16.05 -4.95
C VAL A 97 -0.53 -15.31 -6.06
N ARG A 98 -1.37 -16.01 -6.82
CA ARG A 98 -2.22 -15.35 -7.84
C ARG A 98 -3.21 -14.36 -7.23
N GLU A 99 -3.86 -14.72 -6.13
CA GLU A 99 -4.82 -13.86 -5.44
C GLU A 99 -4.17 -12.55 -4.95
N ILE A 100 -3.00 -12.65 -4.31
CA ILE A 100 -2.29 -11.45 -3.86
C ILE A 100 -1.78 -10.60 -5.02
N TYR A 101 -1.35 -11.20 -6.13
CA TYR A 101 -0.97 -10.48 -7.34
C TYR A 101 -2.16 -9.80 -8.01
N GLU A 102 -3.33 -10.46 -8.04
CA GLU A 102 -4.55 -9.86 -8.59
C GLU A 102 -4.88 -8.57 -7.85
N THR A 103 -4.85 -8.58 -6.53
CA THR A 103 -5.18 -7.41 -5.72
C THR A 103 -4.06 -6.37 -5.75
N ASN A 104 -2.83 -6.76 -5.36
CA ASN A 104 -1.76 -5.82 -5.08
C ASN A 104 -1.08 -5.28 -6.34
N VAL A 105 -1.11 -6.04 -7.45
CA VAL A 105 -0.41 -5.67 -8.69
C VAL A 105 -1.39 -5.33 -9.79
N PHE A 106 -2.20 -6.27 -10.23
CA PHE A 106 -3.02 -6.07 -11.42
C PHE A 106 -4.14 -5.06 -11.19
N SER A 107 -4.93 -5.23 -10.15
CA SER A 107 -6.01 -4.29 -9.82
C SER A 107 -5.46 -2.90 -9.45
N THR A 108 -4.34 -2.86 -8.72
CA THR A 108 -3.67 -1.60 -8.38
C THR A 108 -3.19 -0.86 -9.64
N LEU A 109 -2.59 -1.58 -10.60
CA LEU A 109 -2.17 -1.02 -11.88
C LEU A 109 -3.35 -0.50 -12.70
N GLU A 110 -4.43 -1.27 -12.83
CA GLU A 110 -5.64 -0.86 -13.53
C GLU A 110 -6.23 0.43 -12.97
N ASN A 111 -6.34 0.52 -11.65
CA ASN A 111 -6.84 1.71 -10.97
C ASN A 111 -5.91 2.92 -11.18
N ALA A 112 -4.60 2.70 -11.13
CA ALA A 112 -3.63 3.75 -11.43
C ALA A 112 -3.67 4.20 -12.91
N GLN A 113 -3.92 3.30 -13.85
CA GLN A 113 -4.10 3.64 -15.27
C GLN A 113 -5.33 4.51 -15.52
N ILE A 114 -6.44 4.25 -14.80
CA ILE A 114 -7.63 5.11 -14.86
C ILE A 114 -7.29 6.53 -14.37
N ALA A 115 -6.59 6.63 -13.25
CA ALA A 115 -6.15 7.92 -12.70
C ALA A 115 -5.15 8.62 -13.65
N ALA A 116 -4.17 7.87 -14.19
CA ALA A 116 -3.17 8.40 -15.11
C ALA A 116 -3.82 9.03 -16.36
N LYS A 117 -4.80 8.35 -16.96
CA LYS A 117 -5.52 8.89 -18.11
C LYS A 117 -6.17 10.25 -17.81
N LYS A 118 -6.83 10.37 -16.65
CA LYS A 118 -7.42 11.66 -16.21
C LYS A 118 -6.37 12.75 -16.06
N PHE A 119 -5.23 12.43 -15.45
CA PHE A 119 -4.17 13.40 -15.20
C PHE A 119 -3.44 13.81 -16.49
N VAL A 120 -3.26 12.88 -17.43
CA VAL A 120 -2.74 13.19 -18.77
C VAL A 120 -3.65 14.17 -19.51
N ASP A 121 -4.96 13.93 -19.48
CA ASP A 121 -5.95 14.83 -20.10
C ASP A 121 -5.93 16.24 -19.47
N LYS A 122 -5.74 16.32 -18.13
CA LYS A 122 -5.60 17.56 -17.38
C LYS A 122 -4.21 18.22 -17.48
N LYS A 123 -3.18 17.48 -17.92
CA LYS A 123 -1.76 17.85 -17.86
C LYS A 123 -1.30 18.22 -16.45
N GLN A 124 -1.87 17.57 -15.47
CA GLN A 124 -1.56 17.78 -14.05
C GLN A 124 -2.14 16.65 -13.20
N GLY A 125 -1.38 16.19 -12.22
CA GLY A 125 -1.84 15.24 -11.22
C GLY A 125 -0.70 14.55 -10.50
N LYS A 126 -1.05 13.77 -9.48
CA LYS A 126 -0.11 12.96 -8.72
C LYS A 126 -0.66 11.59 -8.43
N ILE A 127 0.13 10.55 -8.69
CA ILE A 127 -0.16 9.16 -8.33
C ILE A 127 0.85 8.73 -7.26
N ILE A 128 0.35 8.24 -6.13
CA ILE A 128 1.19 7.70 -5.06
C ILE A 128 0.82 6.23 -4.87
N PHE A 129 1.81 5.37 -4.99
CA PHE A 129 1.68 3.95 -4.66
C PHE A 129 2.15 3.70 -3.22
N LEU A 130 1.29 3.10 -2.40
CA LEU A 130 1.72 2.57 -1.12
C LEU A 130 2.43 1.23 -1.36
N SER A 131 3.75 1.31 -1.37
CA SER A 131 4.65 0.17 -1.45
C SER A 131 4.92 -0.40 -0.04
N SER A 132 6.13 -0.75 0.26
CA SER A 132 6.62 -1.22 1.55
C SER A 132 8.15 -1.20 1.53
N ILE A 133 8.82 -1.26 2.67
CA ILE A 133 10.23 -1.66 2.72
C ILE A 133 10.42 -3.03 2.04
N ALA A 134 9.44 -3.92 2.16
CA ALA A 134 9.40 -5.21 1.45
C ALA A 134 9.28 -5.10 -0.08
N GLY A 135 9.13 -3.89 -0.63
CA GLY A 135 9.21 -3.62 -2.07
C GLY A 135 10.65 -3.49 -2.59
N VAL A 136 11.63 -3.44 -1.69
CA VAL A 136 13.06 -3.36 -2.01
C VAL A 136 13.83 -4.50 -1.33
N VAL A 137 13.41 -4.87 -0.14
CA VAL A 137 14.02 -5.94 0.67
C VAL A 137 13.15 -7.19 0.63
N ALA A 138 13.73 -8.36 0.44
CA ALA A 138 13.02 -9.64 0.48
C ALA A 138 13.44 -10.46 1.69
N MET A 139 12.49 -10.74 2.58
CA MET A 139 12.73 -11.55 3.77
C MET A 139 12.17 -12.97 3.61
N PRO A 140 12.77 -13.99 4.23
CA PRO A 140 12.21 -15.33 4.27
C PRO A 140 10.75 -15.32 4.71
N TYR A 141 9.93 -16.16 4.10
CA TYR A 141 8.50 -16.34 4.38
C TYR A 141 7.59 -15.15 4.07
N LEU A 142 8.11 -14.03 3.54
CA LEU A 142 7.34 -12.89 3.05
C LEU A 142 7.39 -12.73 1.53
N ALA A 143 8.00 -13.66 0.81
CA ALA A 143 8.28 -13.50 -0.61
C ALA A 143 7.00 -13.34 -1.46
N ALA A 144 5.88 -13.95 -1.10
CA ALA A 144 4.61 -13.75 -1.80
C ALA A 144 4.19 -12.28 -1.77
N TYR A 145 4.19 -11.64 -0.60
CA TYR A 145 3.89 -10.22 -0.44
C TYR A 145 5.00 -9.33 -1.01
N ALA A 146 6.26 -9.59 -0.66
CA ALA A 146 7.40 -8.79 -1.09
C ALA A 146 7.50 -8.70 -2.61
N SER A 147 7.28 -9.81 -3.34
CA SER A 147 7.31 -9.81 -4.80
C SER A 147 6.24 -8.91 -5.42
N THR A 148 5.04 -8.79 -4.81
CA THR A 148 4.03 -7.84 -5.28
C THR A 148 4.48 -6.39 -5.09
N LYS A 149 5.15 -6.08 -3.98
CA LYS A 149 5.65 -4.74 -3.70
C LYS A 149 6.86 -4.37 -4.57
N HIS A 150 7.75 -5.34 -4.89
CA HIS A 150 8.79 -5.16 -5.92
C HIS A 150 8.19 -4.87 -7.30
N ALA A 151 7.11 -5.57 -7.67
CA ALA A 151 6.40 -5.29 -8.92
C ALA A 151 5.86 -3.85 -8.95
N ILE A 152 5.26 -3.38 -7.86
CA ILE A 152 4.77 -1.99 -7.73
C ILE A 152 5.91 -0.97 -7.82
N GLU A 153 7.08 -1.23 -7.22
CA GLU A 153 8.26 -0.36 -7.35
C GLU A 153 8.71 -0.21 -8.82
N ALA A 154 8.76 -1.33 -9.54
CA ALA A 154 9.13 -1.31 -10.97
C ALA A 154 8.09 -0.55 -11.80
N ILE A 155 6.79 -0.81 -11.58
CA ILE A 155 5.67 -0.13 -12.24
C ILE A 155 5.72 1.38 -11.96
N ALA A 156 5.85 1.78 -10.71
CA ALA A 156 5.87 3.19 -10.32
C ALA A 156 7.08 3.93 -10.94
N LYS A 157 8.25 3.29 -10.97
CA LYS A 157 9.46 3.85 -11.56
C LYS A 157 9.33 4.07 -13.08
N ALA A 158 8.76 3.10 -13.79
CA ALA A 158 8.51 3.21 -15.22
C ALA A 158 7.45 4.29 -15.51
N MET A 159 6.31 4.22 -14.81
CA MET A 159 5.20 5.16 -14.95
C MET A 159 5.63 6.61 -14.65
N LYS A 160 6.54 6.83 -13.70
CA LYS A 160 7.12 8.15 -13.42
C LYS A 160 7.80 8.73 -14.65
N ALA A 161 8.65 7.95 -15.31
CA ALA A 161 9.38 8.41 -16.49
C ALA A 161 8.45 8.63 -17.70
N GLU A 162 7.47 7.75 -17.89
CA GLU A 162 6.51 7.81 -18.99
C GLU A 162 5.54 9.00 -18.86
N LEU A 163 5.17 9.38 -17.64
CA LEU A 163 4.18 10.44 -17.38
C LEU A 163 4.80 11.82 -17.16
N GLU A 164 6.13 11.93 -17.12
CA GLU A 164 6.83 13.21 -16.91
C GLU A 164 6.50 14.25 -17.99
N GLU A 165 6.41 13.85 -19.25
CA GLU A 165 6.05 14.72 -20.36
C GLU A 165 4.62 15.30 -20.26
N PHE A 166 3.74 14.65 -19.50
CA PHE A 166 2.36 15.07 -19.26
C PHE A 166 2.20 15.88 -17.97
N ASN A 167 3.30 16.22 -17.30
CA ASN A 167 3.29 16.92 -16.00
C ASN A 167 2.51 16.16 -14.91
N VAL A 168 2.62 14.84 -14.90
CA VAL A 168 2.02 13.96 -13.89
C VAL A 168 3.13 13.39 -13.00
N GLN A 169 3.00 13.61 -11.71
CA GLN A 169 3.95 13.09 -10.73
C GLN A 169 3.59 11.66 -10.34
N VAL A 170 4.61 10.81 -10.16
CA VAL A 170 4.44 9.46 -9.63
C VAL A 170 5.48 9.22 -8.53
N ALA A 171 5.05 8.65 -7.40
CA ALA A 171 5.92 8.35 -6.27
C ALA A 171 5.50 7.07 -5.55
N THR A 172 6.42 6.56 -4.73
CA THR A 172 6.17 5.47 -3.79
C THR A 172 6.36 5.93 -2.34
N ILE A 173 5.53 5.39 -1.44
CA ILE A 173 5.73 5.47 0.00
C ILE A 173 5.96 4.04 0.49
N ASN A 174 7.01 3.85 1.29
CA ASN A 174 7.51 2.56 1.72
C ASN A 174 7.47 2.44 3.26
N PRO A 175 6.31 2.08 3.84
CA PRO A 175 6.21 1.84 5.28
C PRO A 175 7.05 0.65 5.72
N GLY A 176 7.61 0.76 6.94
CA GLY A 176 8.05 -0.36 7.75
C GLY A 176 6.89 -1.11 8.40
N PRO A 177 7.15 -1.91 9.45
CA PRO A 177 6.11 -2.61 10.20
C PRO A 177 5.44 -1.65 11.20
N TYR A 178 4.13 -1.40 11.03
CA TYR A 178 3.33 -0.54 11.90
C TYR A 178 2.15 -1.30 12.50
N GLU A 179 1.76 -0.98 13.74
CA GLU A 179 0.65 -1.58 14.51
C GLU A 179 -0.73 -1.21 13.91
N THR A 180 -1.05 -1.75 12.75
CA THR A 180 -2.31 -1.48 12.04
C THR A 180 -3.21 -2.70 11.93
N GLY A 181 -2.76 -3.85 12.41
CA GLY A 181 -3.38 -5.15 12.20
C GLY A 181 -3.19 -5.70 10.78
N PHE A 182 -2.46 -5.01 9.89
CA PHE A 182 -2.16 -5.53 8.55
C PHE A 182 -1.17 -6.70 8.61
N ASN A 183 -0.08 -6.53 9.36
CA ASN A 183 0.93 -7.57 9.52
C ASN A 183 0.37 -8.78 10.27
N ASP A 184 -0.45 -8.54 11.28
CA ASP A 184 -1.15 -9.59 12.04
C ASP A 184 -1.94 -10.50 11.11
N ARG A 185 -2.82 -9.91 10.29
CA ARG A 185 -3.59 -10.66 9.29
C ARG A 185 -2.70 -11.37 8.27
N MET A 186 -1.64 -10.72 7.80
CA MET A 186 -0.69 -11.32 6.85
C MET A 186 -0.01 -12.56 7.43
N PHE A 187 0.36 -12.52 8.72
CA PHE A 187 0.97 -13.67 9.37
C PHE A 187 -0.03 -14.76 9.75
N GLU A 188 -1.31 -14.46 9.86
CA GLU A 188 -2.37 -15.46 10.06
C GLU A 188 -2.69 -16.24 8.77
N GLU A 189 -2.51 -15.64 7.59
CA GLU A 189 -2.90 -16.27 6.31
C GLU A 189 -2.22 -17.61 6.06
N LYS A 190 -0.94 -17.75 6.42
CA LYS A 190 -0.18 -19.00 6.26
C LYS A 190 -0.84 -20.20 6.95
N TRP A 191 -1.48 -19.98 8.09
CA TRP A 191 -2.12 -21.06 8.85
C TRP A 191 -3.39 -21.62 8.19
N LYS A 192 -3.92 -20.94 7.19
CA LYS A 192 -5.07 -21.42 6.42
C LYS A 192 -4.72 -22.56 5.44
N TRP A 193 -3.45 -22.72 5.10
CA TRP A 193 -3.00 -23.69 4.12
C TRP A 193 -1.83 -24.55 4.60
N TYR A 194 -1.07 -24.14 5.57
CA TYR A 194 0.07 -24.88 6.10
C TYR A 194 -0.39 -26.15 6.82
N ASP A 195 0.27 -27.28 6.49
CA ASP A 195 0.01 -28.60 7.06
C ASP A 195 1.36 -29.22 7.47
N PRO A 196 1.66 -29.39 8.77
CA PRO A 196 2.94 -29.90 9.23
C PRO A 196 3.24 -31.33 8.81
N GLU A 197 2.22 -32.11 8.37
CA GLU A 197 2.40 -33.46 7.86
C GLU A 197 2.78 -33.49 6.37
N LYS A 198 2.55 -32.41 5.64
CA LYS A 198 2.81 -32.30 4.20
C LYS A 198 3.93 -31.34 3.86
N ASN A 199 4.06 -30.26 4.62
CA ASN A 199 5.06 -29.23 4.38
C ASN A 199 6.41 -29.64 4.99
N PHE A 200 7.50 -29.40 4.24
CA PHE A 200 8.85 -29.71 4.74
C PHE A 200 9.45 -28.59 5.60
N THR A 201 8.93 -27.35 5.53
CA THR A 201 9.37 -26.25 6.39
C THR A 201 8.83 -26.48 7.80
N PRO A 202 9.69 -26.53 8.83
CA PRO A 202 9.20 -26.72 10.19
C PRO A 202 8.31 -25.57 10.68
N GLU A 203 7.21 -25.89 11.36
CA GLU A 203 6.28 -24.93 11.95
C GLU A 203 6.99 -23.85 12.80
N LYS A 204 7.98 -24.26 13.61
CA LYS A 204 8.78 -23.35 14.42
C LYS A 204 9.50 -22.29 13.58
N SER A 205 9.96 -22.63 12.39
CA SER A 205 10.63 -21.67 11.49
C SER A 205 9.64 -20.63 10.96
N ILE A 206 8.41 -21.05 10.67
CA ILE A 206 7.34 -20.16 10.19
C ILE A 206 6.82 -19.26 11.32
N SER A 207 6.63 -19.83 12.52
CA SER A 207 6.17 -19.06 13.70
C SER A 207 7.20 -18.03 14.16
N SER A 208 8.49 -18.25 13.92
CA SER A 208 9.53 -17.27 14.32
C SER A 208 9.35 -15.90 13.68
N MET A 209 8.65 -15.82 12.56
CA MET A 209 8.33 -14.53 11.92
C MET A 209 7.32 -13.70 12.71
N GLU A 210 6.47 -14.33 13.50
CA GLU A 210 5.50 -13.63 14.33
C GLU A 210 6.19 -12.75 15.39
N GLN A 211 7.46 -13.02 15.72
CA GLN A 211 8.27 -12.16 16.57
C GLN A 211 8.47 -10.75 15.98
N MET A 212 8.30 -10.58 14.67
CA MET A 212 8.31 -9.25 14.06
C MET A 212 7.13 -8.38 14.52
N LEU A 213 6.03 -8.99 14.96
CA LEU A 213 4.88 -8.25 15.49
C LEU A 213 5.20 -7.56 16.82
N ASP A 214 6.17 -8.08 17.58
CA ASP A 214 6.59 -7.53 18.87
C ASP A 214 7.35 -6.19 18.73
N SER A 215 7.77 -5.84 17.51
CA SER A 215 8.59 -4.66 17.22
C SER A 215 7.97 -3.71 16.19
N GLN A 216 6.65 -3.71 16.11
CA GLN A 216 5.94 -2.77 15.23
C GLN A 216 5.97 -1.34 15.80
N PHE A 217 5.99 -0.36 14.91
CA PHE A 217 6.00 1.06 15.24
C PHE A 217 4.58 1.62 15.41
N ASP A 218 4.50 2.77 16.10
CA ASP A 218 3.26 3.52 16.20
C ASP A 218 2.79 3.98 14.80
N PRO A 219 1.58 3.65 14.38
CA PRO A 219 1.05 4.04 13.07
C PRO A 219 0.94 5.55 12.88
N ASP A 220 0.82 6.34 13.93
CA ASP A 220 0.66 7.80 13.82
C ASP A 220 1.88 8.45 13.18
N ASP A 221 3.09 7.94 13.42
CA ASP A 221 4.32 8.44 12.79
C ASP A 221 4.26 8.29 11.26
N MET A 222 3.84 7.11 10.79
CA MET A 222 3.70 6.86 9.35
C MET A 222 2.54 7.64 8.74
N ILE A 223 1.41 7.72 9.43
CA ILE A 223 0.24 8.50 9.00
C ILE A 223 0.64 9.96 8.79
N ASN A 224 1.34 10.56 9.75
CA ASN A 224 1.83 11.93 9.64
C ASN A 224 2.79 12.09 8.45
N LYS A 225 3.69 11.13 8.23
CA LYS A 225 4.60 11.14 7.08
C LYS A 225 3.86 10.98 5.75
N MET A 226 2.86 10.13 5.68
CA MET A 226 2.01 9.98 4.49
C MET A 226 1.26 11.29 4.19
N VAL A 227 0.66 11.92 5.19
CA VAL A 227 -0.03 13.21 5.02
C VAL A 227 0.92 14.27 4.49
N GLU A 228 2.13 14.40 5.07
CA GLU A 228 3.18 15.32 4.62
C GLU A 228 3.53 15.12 3.14
N VAL A 229 3.83 13.88 2.73
CA VAL A 229 4.25 13.56 1.35
C VAL A 229 3.11 13.75 0.35
N ILE A 230 1.88 13.35 0.72
CA ILE A 230 0.72 13.45 -0.17
C ILE A 230 0.40 14.92 -0.46
N GLU A 231 0.40 15.79 0.54
CA GLU A 231 0.07 17.21 0.36
C GLU A 231 1.19 18.05 -0.27
N ALA A 232 2.47 17.59 -0.17
CA ALA A 232 3.61 18.34 -0.67
C ALA A 232 3.60 18.47 -2.20
N ASP A 233 3.96 19.63 -2.73
CA ASP A 233 4.11 19.84 -4.19
C ASP A 233 5.43 19.23 -4.71
N HIS A 234 6.44 19.15 -3.84
CA HIS A 234 7.76 18.56 -4.14
C HIS A 234 8.14 17.57 -3.05
N HIS A 235 8.50 16.37 -3.44
CA HIS A 235 8.94 15.29 -2.55
C HIS A 235 9.85 14.32 -3.30
N ALA A 236 10.52 13.42 -2.57
CA ALA A 236 11.30 12.35 -3.18
C ALA A 236 10.39 11.38 -3.97
N PHE A 237 10.95 10.70 -4.98
CA PHE A 237 10.25 9.63 -5.68
C PHE A 237 9.87 8.49 -4.71
N ARG A 238 10.79 8.10 -3.84
CA ARG A 238 10.59 7.09 -2.80
C ARG A 238 10.72 7.72 -1.42
N THR A 239 9.77 7.44 -0.55
CA THR A 239 9.82 7.84 0.85
C THR A 239 9.70 6.61 1.73
N ALA A 240 10.82 6.16 2.32
CA ALA A 240 10.83 5.10 3.32
C ALA A 240 10.66 5.68 4.73
N HIS A 241 9.93 4.97 5.59
CA HIS A 241 9.77 5.36 6.99
C HIS A 241 9.54 4.10 7.85
N PRO A 242 10.17 3.96 9.03
CA PRO A 242 11.03 4.96 9.69
C PRO A 242 12.31 5.26 8.89
N GLN A 243 12.99 6.35 9.20
CA GLN A 243 14.16 6.84 8.45
C GLN A 243 15.27 5.80 8.34
N ASP A 244 15.51 5.03 9.41
CA ASP A 244 16.55 3.99 9.43
C ASP A 244 16.29 2.87 8.42
N ALA A 245 15.04 2.67 8.01
CA ALA A 245 14.68 1.67 7.01
C ALA A 245 15.29 1.97 5.63
N GLU A 246 15.46 3.22 5.27
CA GLU A 246 16.09 3.59 3.99
C GLU A 246 17.54 3.12 3.91
N ASP A 247 18.30 3.30 4.97
CA ASP A 247 19.70 2.88 5.02
C ASP A 247 19.84 1.36 5.05
N GLN A 248 18.94 0.66 5.77
CA GLN A 248 18.87 -0.79 5.77
C GLN A 248 18.56 -1.34 4.37
N MET A 249 17.58 -0.77 3.67
CA MET A 249 17.24 -1.15 2.29
C MET A 249 18.45 -1.03 1.36
N LYS A 250 19.18 0.07 1.41
CA LYS A 250 20.39 0.30 0.59
C LYS A 250 21.49 -0.70 0.90
N GLN A 251 21.73 -0.98 2.18
CA GLN A 251 22.74 -1.94 2.61
C GLN A 251 22.41 -3.36 2.16
N GLU A 252 21.17 -3.79 2.25
CA GLU A 252 20.76 -5.14 1.83
C GLU A 252 20.84 -5.30 0.31
N GLU A 253 20.43 -4.31 -0.47
CA GLU A 253 20.64 -4.34 -1.92
C GLU A 253 22.12 -4.49 -2.27
N GLN A 254 23.02 -3.76 -1.61
CA GLN A 254 24.45 -3.87 -1.84
C GLN A 254 24.99 -5.25 -1.45
N GLN A 255 24.56 -5.81 -0.31
CA GLN A 255 24.97 -7.15 0.12
C GLN A 255 24.57 -8.23 -0.88
N ASN A 256 23.38 -8.14 -1.49
CA ASN A 256 22.92 -9.09 -2.50
C ASN A 256 23.79 -9.10 -3.76
N TRP A 257 24.36 -7.93 -4.17
CA TRP A 257 25.33 -7.88 -5.28
C TRP A 257 26.66 -8.55 -4.96
N ASP A 258 27.06 -8.52 -3.69
CA ASP A 258 28.33 -9.09 -3.22
C ASP A 258 28.21 -10.55 -2.77
N ALA A 259 26.99 -11.07 -2.63
CA ALA A 259 26.72 -12.43 -2.17
C ALA A 259 27.39 -13.49 -3.05
N ARG A 260 27.88 -14.55 -2.42
CA ARG A 260 28.41 -15.76 -3.09
C ARG A 260 27.64 -16.97 -2.60
N ILE A 261 27.42 -17.91 -3.51
CA ILE A 261 26.74 -19.18 -3.27
C ILE A 261 27.77 -20.28 -3.13
#